data_129924ac4fb2d77b74a657c484b8d127
#
_entry.id   129924ac4fb2d77b74a657c484b8d127
#
_cell.length_a   1.000
_cell.length_b   1.000
_cell.length_c   1.000
_cell.angle_alpha   90.00
_cell.angle_beta   90.00
_cell.angle_gamma   90.00
#
_symmetry.space_group_name_H-M   'P 1'
#
loop_
_entity.id
_entity.type
_entity.pdbx_description
1 polymer ?
#
loop_
_entity_poly.entity_id
_entity_poly.type
_entity_poly.pdbx_seq_one_letter_code
_entity_poly.pdbx_strand_id
1 'polypeptide(L)' 'QEWTERKELVQMGLLKPELALAWKFDLPAETEADLAEIRKNYMPELKDLEG' A
#
# COMPACT_ATOMS: atom_id res chain seq x y z
N GLN A 1 -8.67 -5.75 -11.11
CA GLN A 1 -7.96 -6.51 -10.09
C GLN A 1 -8.57 -6.24 -8.74
N GLU A 2 -8.57 -7.25 -7.93
CA GLU A 2 -9.22 -7.18 -6.65
C GLU A 2 -8.24 -6.88 -5.53
N TRP A 3 -8.78 -6.38 -4.43
CA TRP A 3 -7.98 -6.05 -3.25
C TRP A 3 -7.24 -7.28 -2.72
N THR A 4 -7.89 -8.44 -2.75
CA THR A 4 -7.28 -9.67 -2.26
C THR A 4 -6.00 -10.01 -3.01
N GLU A 5 -6.01 -9.84 -4.34
CA GLU A 5 -4.82 -10.10 -5.14
C GLU A 5 -3.69 -9.14 -4.77
N ARG A 6 -4.00 -7.88 -4.55
CA ARG A 6 -2.98 -6.89 -4.18
C ARG A 6 -2.40 -7.19 -2.81
N LYS A 7 -3.23 -7.64 -1.88
CA LYS A 7 -2.74 -8.04 -0.56
C LYS A 7 -1.77 -9.22 -0.68
N GLU A 8 -2.10 -10.18 -1.52
CA GLU A 8 -1.21 -11.32 -1.73
C GLU A 8 0.12 -10.88 -2.31
N LEU A 9 0.09 -9.98 -3.29
CA LEU A 9 1.33 -9.46 -3.88
C LEU A 9 2.20 -8.75 -2.84
N VAL A 10 1.58 -8.01 -1.94
CA VAL A 10 2.30 -7.35 -0.87
C VAL A 10 2.96 -8.39 0.04
N GLN A 11 2.23 -9.42 0.41
CA GLN A 11 2.75 -10.45 1.31
C GLN A 11 3.86 -11.26 0.67
N MET A 12 3.84 -11.37 -0.66
CA MET A 12 4.88 -12.05 -1.40
C MET A 12 6.11 -11.18 -1.67
N GLY A 13 6.04 -9.91 -1.29
CA GLY A 13 7.15 -9.00 -1.52
C GLY A 13 7.24 -8.47 -2.94
N LEU A 14 6.19 -8.63 -3.73
CA LEU A 14 6.18 -8.19 -5.13
C LEU A 14 5.53 -6.83 -5.33
N LEU A 15 4.84 -6.31 -4.32
CA LEU A 15 4.18 -5.02 -4.40
C LEU A 15 4.38 -4.29 -3.07
N LYS A 16 4.73 -3.00 -3.15
CA LYS A 16 4.89 -2.21 -1.93
C LYS A 16 3.54 -1.98 -1.28
N PRO A 17 3.45 -2.09 0.06
CA PRO A 17 2.17 -1.85 0.76
C PRO A 17 1.61 -0.47 0.47
N GLU A 18 2.47 0.53 0.35
CA GLU A 18 2.02 1.89 0.07
C GLU A 18 1.30 1.96 -1.27
N LEU A 19 1.80 1.24 -2.27
CA LEU A 19 1.17 1.23 -3.59
C LEU A 19 -0.18 0.54 -3.56
N ALA A 20 -0.31 -0.52 -2.77
CA ALA A 20 -1.60 -1.20 -2.61
C ALA A 20 -2.63 -0.26 -1.99
N LEU A 21 -2.23 0.49 -0.96
CA LEU A 21 -3.13 1.45 -0.34
C LEU A 21 -3.48 2.60 -1.27
N ALA A 22 -2.52 3.04 -2.08
CA ALA A 22 -2.77 4.09 -3.06
C ALA A 22 -3.86 3.66 -4.02
N TRP A 23 -3.82 2.42 -4.46
CA TRP A 23 -4.85 1.89 -5.33
C TRP A 23 -6.20 1.82 -4.63
N LYS A 24 -6.22 1.34 -3.38
CA LYS A 24 -7.48 1.13 -2.65
C LYS A 24 -8.19 2.44 -2.33
N PHE A 25 -7.43 3.46 -1.91
CA PHE A 25 -7.98 4.73 -1.47
C PHE A 25 -7.83 5.84 -2.49
N ASP A 26 -7.33 5.52 -3.68
CA ASP A 26 -7.12 6.49 -4.76
C ASP A 26 -6.22 7.64 -4.29
N LEU A 27 -5.05 7.28 -3.78
CA LEU A 27 -4.08 8.23 -3.27
C LEU A 27 -2.97 8.48 -4.27
N PRO A 28 -2.35 9.68 -4.25
CA PRO A 28 -1.20 9.93 -5.11
C PRO A 28 -0.01 9.07 -4.65
N ALA A 29 0.70 8.49 -5.59
CA ALA A 29 1.84 7.62 -5.30
C ALA A 29 2.87 7.69 -6.42
N GLU A 30 3.19 8.90 -6.89
CA GLU A 30 4.10 9.09 -8.00
C GLU A 30 5.53 9.39 -7.56
N THR A 31 5.71 9.88 -6.33
CA THR A 31 7.01 10.25 -5.82
C THR A 31 7.26 9.60 -4.47
N GLU A 32 8.54 9.63 -4.04
CA GLU A 32 8.89 9.10 -2.72
C GLU A 32 8.17 9.86 -1.61
N ALA A 33 7.96 11.17 -1.81
CA ALA A 33 7.25 11.97 -0.82
C ALA A 33 5.80 11.48 -0.67
N ASP A 34 5.17 11.10 -1.79
CA ASP A 34 3.80 10.57 -1.74
C ASP A 34 3.77 9.28 -0.94
N LEU A 35 4.73 8.39 -1.18
CA LEU A 35 4.79 7.12 -0.46
C LEU A 35 5.03 7.33 1.03
N ALA A 36 5.87 8.30 1.38
CA ALA A 36 6.13 8.62 2.78
C ALA A 36 4.86 9.14 3.48
N GLU A 37 4.06 9.93 2.78
CA GLU A 37 2.81 10.43 3.33
C GLU A 37 1.83 9.29 3.59
N ILE A 38 1.74 8.35 2.66
CA ILE A 38 0.87 7.19 2.84
C ILE A 38 1.32 6.40 4.06
N ARG A 39 2.61 6.17 4.18
CA ARG A 39 3.15 5.43 5.31
C ARG A 39 2.84 6.12 6.64
N LYS A 40 2.94 7.44 6.67
CA LYS A 40 2.68 8.21 7.86
C LYS A 40 1.21 8.19 8.25
N ASN A 41 0.32 8.34 7.27
CA ASN A 41 -1.10 8.53 7.53
C ASN A 41 -1.88 7.21 7.65
N TYR A 42 -1.35 6.13 7.11
CA TYR A 42 -2.05 4.85 7.03
C TYR A 42 -1.26 3.72 7.69
N MET A 43 -0.56 4.03 8.78
CA MET A 43 0.28 3.05 9.43
C MET A 43 -0.48 1.80 9.91
N PRO A 44 -1.68 1.93 10.52
CA PRO A 44 -2.42 0.73 10.91
C PRO A 44 -2.77 -0.17 9.72
N GLU A 45 -3.15 0.44 8.60
CA GLU A 45 -3.48 -0.30 7.40
C GLU A 45 -2.27 -0.99 6.81
N LEU A 46 -1.11 -0.31 6.86
CA LEU A 46 0.13 -0.91 6.39
C LEU A 46 0.52 -2.13 7.21
N LYS A 47 0.36 -2.06 8.52
CA LYS A 47 0.67 -3.19 9.38
C LYS A 47 -0.22 -4.39 9.10
N ASP A 48 -1.49 -4.14 8.81
CA ASP A 48 -2.42 -5.21 8.43
C ASP A 48 -1.96 -5.90 7.14
N LEU A 49 -1.48 -5.12 6.17
CA LEU A 49 -1.01 -5.67 4.91
C LEU A 49 0.27 -6.48 5.06
N GLU A 50 1.16 -6.01 5.90
CA GLU A 50 2.44 -6.68 6.08
C GLU A 50 2.34 -7.94 6.93
N GLY A 51 1.22 -8.13 7.51
CA GLY A 51 0.99 -9.30 8.29
C GLY A 51 1.19 -9.14 9.74
#